data_768b26b83a7169a958de9996d5e2cffa
#
_entry.id   768b26b83a7169a958de9996d5e2cffa
#
_cell.length_a   1.000
_cell.length_b   1.000
_cell.length_c   1.000
_cell.angle_alpha   90.00
_cell.angle_beta   90.00
_cell.angle_gamma   90.00
#
_symmetry.space_group_name_H-M   'P 1'
#
loop_
_entity.id
_entity.type
_entity.pdbx_description
1 polymer ?
#
loop_
_entity_poly.entity_id
_entity_poly.type
_entity_poly.pdbx_seq_one_letter_code
_entity_poly.pdbx_strand_id
1 'polypeptide(L)'
;MQIIEEVYKTEYFSSPIYGRYFEDRSMVVFDIETMGLDAKKAPVILAAFLELSKDGNRDANKDGNAVFRQFFIEDYSEEEKLIGMIIDELEKFDVILTYNGKFFDLPYISSRNTFYGNGPYVPSGYSLDLYQVIHRASDIRKITGSLSQKSIEKYMGIDHLRDDEISGGESVTLFGEYLNSTDISKKKELGRYILLHNHDDVMQLYRLLPIIRQTDFHKATFKLGFPVDGIGLWPDLTVNSIKIGKDSFEVSGTVSEHSNQTKKIYYSFETDEQPFESSFDSDGSFVIKYGCETLKGSTFIDLSNKLSDEKIEFLSTLELKKGKEYSINIKPRQNARTLTQNGY
;
A
#
# COMPACT_ATOMS: atom_id res chain seq x y z
N MET A 1 0.84 2.41 32.28
CA MET A 1 0.59 2.07 30.84
C MET A 1 -0.14 0.75 30.77
N GLN A 2 -1.25 0.72 30.05
CA GLN A 2 -2.02 -0.49 29.79
C GLN A 2 -1.55 -1.10 28.45
N ILE A 3 -1.48 -2.42 28.42
CA ILE A 3 -1.24 -3.21 27.21
C ILE A 3 -2.43 -4.13 27.05
N ILE A 4 -3.15 -4.02 25.94
CA ILE A 4 -4.30 -4.83 25.61
C ILE A 4 -3.93 -5.70 24.42
N GLU A 5 -4.24 -6.99 24.50
CA GLU A 5 -4.03 -7.92 23.40
C GLU A 5 -5.29 -8.78 23.23
N GLU A 6 -5.77 -8.87 22.00
CA GLU A 6 -6.94 -9.63 21.61
C GLU A 6 -6.70 -10.38 20.31
N VAL A 7 -7.34 -11.52 20.14
CA VAL A 7 -7.24 -12.32 18.92
C VAL A 7 -8.57 -12.29 18.18
N TYR A 8 -8.52 -11.85 16.92
CA TYR A 8 -9.68 -11.76 16.05
C TYR A 8 -9.59 -12.80 14.93
N LYS A 9 -10.75 -13.34 14.58
CA LYS A 9 -10.89 -14.04 13.29
C LYS A 9 -11.12 -12.99 12.22
N THR A 10 -10.25 -12.95 11.25
CA THR A 10 -10.35 -12.02 10.12
C THR A 10 -10.45 -12.79 8.81
N GLU A 11 -11.27 -12.32 7.89
CA GLU A 11 -11.23 -12.78 6.52
C GLU A 11 -9.96 -12.23 5.86
N TYR A 12 -9.11 -13.12 5.37
CA TYR A 12 -7.89 -12.69 4.68
C TYR A 12 -8.24 -11.96 3.39
N PHE A 13 -7.79 -10.71 3.28
CA PHE A 13 -7.92 -9.97 2.04
C PHE A 13 -6.93 -10.50 1.01
N SER A 14 -7.44 -11.00 -0.10
CA SER A 14 -6.64 -11.41 -1.25
C SER A 14 -7.16 -10.76 -2.53
N SER A 15 -6.25 -10.34 -3.37
CA SER A 15 -6.52 -9.98 -4.75
C SER A 15 -5.26 -10.20 -5.59
N PRO A 16 -5.37 -10.53 -6.89
CA PRO A 16 -4.19 -10.74 -7.75
C PRO A 16 -3.22 -9.56 -7.75
N ILE A 17 -3.74 -8.33 -7.71
CA ILE A 17 -2.94 -7.13 -7.72
C ILE A 17 -2.24 -6.87 -6.37
N TYR A 18 -2.94 -7.15 -5.27
CA TYR A 18 -2.39 -7.03 -3.92
C TYR A 18 -1.34 -8.13 -3.65
N GLY A 19 -1.67 -9.36 -3.98
CA GLY A 19 -0.80 -10.53 -3.82
C GLY A 19 0.54 -10.36 -4.53
N ARG A 20 0.53 -9.75 -5.73
CA ARG A 20 1.76 -9.50 -6.48
C ARG A 20 2.83 -8.68 -5.72
N TYR A 21 2.42 -7.79 -4.82
CA TYR A 21 3.32 -6.95 -4.05
C TYR A 21 3.57 -7.44 -2.63
N PHE A 22 2.57 -8.10 -2.03
CA PHE A 22 2.54 -8.31 -0.59
C PHE A 22 2.20 -9.73 -0.13
N GLU A 23 2.04 -10.70 -1.05
CA GLU A 23 1.57 -12.06 -0.71
C GLU A 23 2.44 -12.75 0.38
N ASP A 24 3.76 -12.59 0.28
CA ASP A 24 4.72 -13.21 1.20
C ASP A 24 5.24 -12.22 2.27
N ARG A 25 4.61 -11.04 2.41
CA ARG A 25 5.06 -10.00 3.33
C ARG A 25 4.25 -10.01 4.63
N SER A 26 4.95 -9.82 5.75
CA SER A 26 4.26 -9.56 7.02
C SER A 26 3.68 -8.16 7.02
N MET A 27 2.44 -8.03 7.49
CA MET A 27 1.73 -6.75 7.52
C MET A 27 1.16 -6.46 8.89
N VAL A 28 1.26 -5.20 9.28
CA VAL A 28 0.56 -4.63 10.43
C VAL A 28 -0.28 -3.44 9.99
N VAL A 29 -1.52 -3.36 10.49
CA VAL A 29 -2.33 -2.14 10.43
C VAL A 29 -1.98 -1.30 11.64
N PHE A 30 -1.75 -0.01 11.46
CA PHE A 30 -1.23 0.87 12.49
C PHE A 30 -1.91 2.22 12.51
N ASP A 31 -2.23 2.70 13.72
CA ASP A 31 -2.81 4.01 13.97
C ASP A 31 -2.41 4.52 15.37
N ILE A 32 -2.33 5.84 15.55
CA ILE A 32 -2.02 6.48 16.84
C ILE A 32 -3.05 7.53 17.24
N GLU A 33 -3.21 7.69 18.56
CA GLU A 33 -3.89 8.83 19.15
C GLU A 33 -2.90 9.79 19.80
N THR A 34 -3.12 11.09 19.63
CA THR A 34 -2.22 12.14 20.10
C THR A 34 -3.00 13.25 20.81
N MET A 35 -2.31 14.03 21.66
CA MET A 35 -2.91 15.18 22.33
C MET A 35 -2.99 16.44 21.46
N GLY A 36 -2.73 16.33 20.17
CA GLY A 36 -2.82 17.43 19.21
C GLY A 36 -2.00 17.18 17.96
N LEU A 37 -2.05 18.11 17.01
CA LEU A 37 -1.44 17.93 15.69
C LEU A 37 0.06 18.30 15.64
N ASP A 38 0.57 19.01 16.65
CA ASP A 38 1.98 19.45 16.72
C ASP A 38 2.82 18.46 17.52
N ALA A 39 3.51 17.56 16.84
CA ALA A 39 4.37 16.53 17.44
C ALA A 39 5.52 17.09 18.31
N LYS A 40 5.84 18.38 18.20
CA LYS A 40 6.85 19.01 19.06
C LYS A 40 6.31 19.34 20.46
N LYS A 41 5.00 19.43 20.61
CA LYS A 41 4.33 19.88 21.84
C LYS A 41 3.41 18.86 22.45
N ALA A 42 2.76 18.07 21.61
CA ALA A 42 1.72 17.15 22.03
C ALA A 42 2.25 15.70 22.04
N PRO A 43 2.01 14.96 23.13
CA PRO A 43 2.43 13.57 23.24
C PRO A 43 1.53 12.61 22.45
N VAL A 44 2.09 11.44 22.13
CA VAL A 44 1.34 10.25 21.74
C VAL A 44 0.77 9.60 23.00
N ILE A 45 -0.51 9.26 22.97
CA ILE A 45 -1.19 8.68 24.15
C ILE A 45 -1.60 7.23 23.98
N LEU A 46 -1.77 6.80 22.72
CA LEU A 46 -2.22 5.46 22.39
C LEU A 46 -1.66 5.07 21.02
N ALA A 47 -1.33 3.82 20.87
CA ALA A 47 -1.03 3.20 19.58
C ALA A 47 -1.74 1.86 19.47
N ALA A 48 -2.30 1.58 18.29
CA ALA A 48 -2.91 0.29 18.00
C ALA A 48 -2.28 -0.38 16.80
N PHE A 49 -2.25 -1.70 16.88
CA PHE A 49 -1.67 -2.60 15.88
C PHE A 49 -2.61 -3.76 15.63
N LEU A 50 -2.88 -4.07 14.37
CA LEU A 50 -3.51 -5.31 13.98
C LEU A 50 -2.51 -6.10 13.12
N GLU A 51 -1.90 -7.10 13.72
CA GLU A 51 -1.00 -8.02 13.05
C GLU A 51 -1.79 -9.05 12.26
N LEU A 52 -1.54 -9.13 10.97
CA LEU A 52 -2.16 -10.12 10.10
C LEU A 52 -1.24 -11.35 10.02
N SER A 53 -1.70 -12.48 10.56
CA SER A 53 -0.91 -13.70 10.64
C SER A 53 -0.51 -14.22 9.26
N LYS A 54 0.77 -14.61 9.10
CA LYS A 54 1.31 -15.31 7.93
C LYS A 54 0.81 -16.76 7.79
N ASP A 55 0.29 -17.36 8.87
CA ASP A 55 -0.10 -18.77 8.92
C ASP A 55 -1.41 -19.07 8.18
N GLY A 56 -1.95 -18.11 7.46
CA GLY A 56 -3.00 -18.31 6.48
C GLY A 56 -2.50 -19.21 5.37
N ASN A 57 -2.56 -20.54 5.62
CA ASN A 57 -2.42 -21.57 4.62
C ASN A 57 -3.11 -21.10 3.31
N ARG A 58 -2.39 -21.14 2.19
CA ARG A 58 -2.73 -20.60 0.84
C ARG A 58 -4.07 -21.07 0.24
N ASP A 59 -4.90 -21.75 1.00
CA ASP A 59 -6.27 -22.09 0.62
C ASP A 59 -7.19 -20.89 0.91
N ALA A 60 -7.71 -20.30 -0.14
CA ALA A 60 -8.55 -19.09 -0.18
C ALA A 60 -9.84 -19.10 0.68
N ASN A 61 -9.99 -20.06 1.59
CA ASN A 61 -11.17 -20.29 2.43
C ASN A 61 -10.83 -20.49 3.92
N LYS A 62 -9.66 -20.08 4.41
CA LYS A 62 -9.35 -20.23 5.84
C LYS A 62 -9.32 -18.89 6.56
N ASP A 63 -10.19 -18.78 7.56
CA ASP A 63 -10.19 -17.72 8.57
C ASP A 63 -8.80 -17.60 9.18
N GLY A 64 -8.10 -16.52 8.91
CA GLY A 64 -6.83 -16.18 9.56
C GLY A 64 -7.09 -15.65 10.96
N ASN A 65 -6.18 -15.90 11.89
CA ASN A 65 -6.16 -15.18 13.14
C ASN A 65 -5.38 -13.88 12.97
N ALA A 66 -5.90 -12.77 13.46
CA ALA A 66 -5.19 -11.51 13.58
C ALA A 66 -4.99 -11.20 15.06
N VAL A 67 -3.84 -10.69 15.42
CA VAL A 67 -3.56 -10.26 16.80
C VAL A 67 -3.66 -8.74 16.84
N PHE A 68 -4.59 -8.25 17.63
CA PHE A 68 -4.79 -6.83 17.88
C PHE A 68 -4.11 -6.45 19.18
N ARG A 69 -3.34 -5.36 19.18
CA ARG A 69 -2.66 -4.82 20.35
C ARG A 69 -2.90 -3.33 20.49
N GLN A 70 -3.10 -2.87 21.72
CA GLN A 70 -3.09 -1.45 22.06
C GLN A 70 -2.13 -1.18 23.20
N PHE A 71 -1.37 -0.08 23.06
CA PHE A 71 -0.48 0.46 24.07
C PHE A 71 -1.02 1.82 24.49
N PHE A 72 -1.58 1.92 25.69
CA PHE A 72 -2.24 3.12 26.20
C PHE A 72 -1.53 3.65 27.44
N ILE A 73 -1.07 4.91 27.41
CA ILE A 73 -0.43 5.54 28.58
C ILE A 73 -1.48 5.98 29.59
N GLU A 74 -1.14 5.88 30.87
CA GLU A 74 -1.95 6.37 31.97
C GLU A 74 -1.44 7.67 32.56
N ASP A 75 -0.21 8.04 32.16
CA ASP A 75 0.48 9.29 32.52
C ASP A 75 1.47 9.69 31.40
N TYR A 76 1.65 10.99 31.21
CA TYR A 76 2.58 11.50 30.17
C TYR A 76 4.05 11.06 30.33
N SER A 77 4.47 10.73 31.55
CA SER A 77 5.83 10.21 31.79
C SER A 77 6.09 8.84 31.15
N GLU A 78 5.05 8.17 30.68
CA GLU A 78 5.14 6.86 30.03
C GLU A 78 5.35 6.97 28.50
N GLU A 79 5.26 8.18 27.92
CA GLU A 79 5.32 8.36 26.48
C GLU A 79 6.64 7.89 25.87
N GLU A 80 7.78 8.20 26.52
CA GLU A 80 9.09 7.75 26.00
C GLU A 80 9.14 6.22 25.82
N LYS A 81 8.63 5.50 26.82
CA LYS A 81 8.51 4.05 26.74
C LYS A 81 7.53 3.61 25.64
N LEU A 82 6.40 4.30 25.50
CA LEU A 82 5.44 4.04 24.45
C LEU A 82 6.07 4.18 23.07
N ILE A 83 6.81 5.27 22.80
CA ILE A 83 7.50 5.50 21.53
C ILE A 83 8.50 4.37 21.23
N GLY A 84 9.29 3.95 22.19
CA GLY A 84 10.20 2.80 22.02
C GLY A 84 9.45 1.53 21.65
N MET A 85 8.35 1.22 22.34
CA MET A 85 7.52 0.04 22.06
C MET A 85 6.87 0.10 20.67
N ILE A 86 6.40 1.28 20.24
CA ILE A 86 5.86 1.47 18.90
C ILE A 86 6.91 1.15 17.83
N ILE A 87 8.12 1.68 17.99
CA ILE A 87 9.23 1.43 17.05
C ILE A 87 9.56 -0.05 17.01
N ASP A 88 9.75 -0.68 18.17
CA ASP A 88 10.06 -2.12 18.29
C ASP A 88 8.97 -2.99 17.64
N GLU A 89 7.71 -2.56 17.71
CA GLU A 89 6.61 -3.28 17.09
C GLU A 89 6.61 -3.11 15.57
N LEU A 90 6.78 -1.88 15.06
CA LEU A 90 6.77 -1.60 13.62
C LEU A 90 7.92 -2.27 12.87
N GLU A 91 9.09 -2.42 13.50
CA GLU A 91 10.28 -3.07 12.89
C GLU A 91 10.11 -4.58 12.66
N LYS A 92 9.06 -5.20 13.18
CA LYS A 92 8.75 -6.63 12.95
C LYS A 92 8.12 -6.92 11.60
N PHE A 93 7.66 -5.88 10.89
CA PHE A 93 6.80 -6.05 9.73
C PHE A 93 7.41 -5.49 8.43
N ASP A 94 7.19 -6.21 7.34
CA ASP A 94 7.59 -5.78 6.00
C ASP A 94 6.71 -4.66 5.45
N VAL A 95 5.43 -4.60 5.88
CA VAL A 95 4.44 -3.63 5.41
C VAL A 95 3.68 -3.03 6.58
N ILE A 96 3.63 -1.70 6.63
CA ILE A 96 2.88 -0.93 7.61
C ILE A 96 1.72 -0.26 6.89
N LEU A 97 0.50 -0.75 7.14
CA LEU A 97 -0.73 -0.22 6.58
C LEU A 97 -1.26 0.90 7.47
N THR A 98 -1.45 2.08 6.89
CA THR A 98 -1.96 3.27 7.59
C THR A 98 -3.02 3.99 6.77
N TYR A 99 -3.72 4.94 7.41
CA TYR A 99 -4.57 5.91 6.74
C TYR A 99 -4.03 7.33 6.93
N ASN A 100 -3.38 7.89 5.92
CA ASN A 100 -2.62 9.14 5.97
C ASN A 100 -1.38 9.12 6.89
N GLY A 101 -1.00 7.96 7.39
CA GLY A 101 0.09 7.79 8.36
C GLY A 101 1.46 8.13 7.81
N LYS A 102 1.65 8.07 6.50
CA LYS A 102 2.89 8.55 5.85
C LYS A 102 3.18 10.02 6.13
N PHE A 103 2.13 10.83 6.30
CA PHE A 103 2.25 12.27 6.54
C PHE A 103 1.88 12.68 7.96
N PHE A 104 1.33 11.80 8.76
CA PHE A 104 0.97 12.06 10.13
C PHE A 104 1.64 11.09 11.10
N ASP A 105 1.21 9.85 11.22
CA ASP A 105 1.62 8.90 12.26
C ASP A 105 3.14 8.67 12.28
N LEU A 106 3.73 8.29 11.15
CA LEU A 106 5.15 7.95 11.08
C LEU A 106 6.07 9.16 11.32
N PRO A 107 5.83 10.34 10.70
CA PRO A 107 6.57 11.55 11.05
C PRO A 107 6.35 12.00 12.49
N TYR A 108 5.16 11.75 13.06
CA TYR A 108 4.86 12.07 14.44
C TYR A 108 5.74 11.24 15.40
N ILE A 109 5.76 9.92 15.22
CA ILE A 109 6.63 9.01 15.98
C ILE A 109 8.10 9.42 15.83
N SER A 110 8.57 9.71 14.61
CA SER A 110 9.94 10.16 14.37
C SER A 110 10.28 11.46 15.12
N SER A 111 9.34 12.41 15.15
CA SER A 111 9.49 13.68 15.87
C SER A 111 9.54 13.45 17.40
N ARG A 112 8.68 12.59 17.94
CA ARG A 112 8.65 12.25 19.37
C ARG A 112 9.91 11.47 19.78
N ASN A 113 10.37 10.53 18.95
CA ASN A 113 11.64 9.82 19.19
C ASN A 113 12.82 10.79 19.24
N THR A 114 12.85 11.77 18.34
CA THR A 114 13.87 12.84 18.35
C THR A 114 13.75 13.72 19.60
N PHE A 115 12.55 14.03 20.06
CA PHE A 115 12.30 14.79 21.29
C PHE A 115 12.92 14.13 22.52
N TYR A 116 12.92 12.80 22.60
CA TYR A 116 13.56 12.00 23.66
C TYR A 116 15.05 11.73 23.43
N GLY A 117 15.65 12.32 22.39
CA GLY A 117 17.10 12.23 22.15
C GLY A 117 17.57 11.01 21.36
N ASN A 118 16.67 10.17 20.87
CA ASN A 118 16.99 8.95 20.14
C ASN A 118 17.21 9.16 18.62
N GLY A 119 17.02 10.40 18.13
CA GLY A 119 17.16 10.75 16.71
C GLY A 119 15.94 10.46 15.86
N PRO A 120 15.98 10.80 14.56
CA PRO A 120 14.87 10.57 13.66
C PRO A 120 14.67 9.07 13.40
N TYR A 121 13.40 8.65 13.34
CA TYR A 121 13.00 7.28 13.02
C TYR A 121 12.37 7.22 11.64
N VAL A 122 12.78 6.23 10.86
CA VAL A 122 12.16 5.86 9.58
C VAL A 122 11.99 4.35 9.62
N PRO A 123 10.75 3.84 9.53
CA PRO A 123 10.54 2.39 9.57
C PRO A 123 11.22 1.69 8.40
N SER A 124 11.76 0.50 8.64
CA SER A 124 12.35 -0.38 7.62
C SER A 124 11.28 -0.97 6.70
N GLY A 125 10.07 -1.17 7.23
CA GLY A 125 8.92 -1.67 6.48
C GLY A 125 8.36 -0.67 5.48
N TYR A 126 7.73 -1.18 4.43
CA TYR A 126 7.05 -0.35 3.43
C TYR A 126 5.79 0.30 4.00
N SER A 127 5.70 1.62 3.92
CA SER A 127 4.49 2.36 4.30
C SER A 127 3.43 2.29 3.20
N LEU A 128 2.43 1.41 3.38
CA LEU A 128 1.23 1.34 2.56
C LEU A 128 0.16 2.27 3.14
N ASP A 129 0.06 3.46 2.59
CA ASP A 129 -0.89 4.50 3.04
C ASP A 129 -2.13 4.50 2.12
N LEU A 130 -3.27 3.99 2.60
CA LEU A 130 -4.49 3.90 1.80
C LEU A 130 -5.04 5.26 1.38
N TYR A 131 -4.91 6.30 2.21
CA TYR A 131 -5.29 7.64 1.79
C TYR A 131 -4.51 8.07 0.54
N GLN A 132 -3.19 7.82 0.51
CA GLN A 132 -2.36 8.17 -0.63
C GLN A 132 -2.68 7.33 -1.87
N VAL A 133 -2.96 6.03 -1.68
CA VAL A 133 -3.40 5.15 -2.77
C VAL A 133 -4.69 5.68 -3.40
N ILE A 134 -5.70 5.97 -2.59
CA ILE A 134 -6.99 6.48 -3.06
C ILE A 134 -6.82 7.84 -3.73
N HIS A 135 -6.10 8.75 -3.09
CA HIS A 135 -5.91 10.13 -3.56
C HIS A 135 -5.19 10.21 -4.90
N ARG A 136 -4.16 9.36 -5.11
CA ARG A 136 -3.29 9.43 -6.29
C ARG A 136 -3.68 8.50 -7.41
N ALA A 137 -4.38 7.44 -7.09
CA ALA A 137 -4.62 6.33 -8.01
C ALA A 137 -6.12 5.99 -8.18
N SER A 138 -7.01 6.94 -7.87
CA SER A 138 -8.44 6.78 -8.12
C SER A 138 -9.17 8.11 -8.29
N ASP A 139 -10.41 8.03 -8.78
CA ASP A 139 -11.33 9.17 -8.86
C ASP A 139 -12.35 9.20 -7.70
N ILE A 140 -12.17 8.39 -6.67
CA ILE A 140 -13.13 8.23 -5.56
C ILE A 140 -13.46 9.58 -4.90
N ARG A 141 -12.48 10.48 -4.78
CA ARG A 141 -12.72 11.83 -4.24
C ARG A 141 -13.79 12.62 -5.01
N LYS A 142 -13.91 12.40 -6.32
CA LYS A 142 -14.95 13.06 -7.14
C LYS A 142 -16.34 12.56 -6.79
N ILE A 143 -16.45 11.35 -6.28
CA ILE A 143 -17.71 10.70 -5.88
C ILE A 143 -18.07 11.07 -4.44
N THR A 144 -17.10 10.96 -3.52
CA THR A 144 -17.33 11.12 -2.08
C THR A 144 -17.24 12.58 -1.60
N GLY A 145 -16.57 13.45 -2.36
CA GLY A 145 -16.27 14.83 -1.96
C GLY A 145 -15.19 14.95 -0.87
N SER A 146 -14.99 13.91 -0.07
CA SER A 146 -14.01 13.83 1.02
C SER A 146 -13.28 12.49 0.97
N LEU A 147 -12.01 12.50 1.40
CA LEU A 147 -11.21 11.28 1.58
C LEU A 147 -10.90 11.02 3.06
N SER A 148 -11.70 11.53 4.02
CA SER A 148 -11.57 11.08 5.40
C SER A 148 -11.89 9.59 5.50
N GLN A 149 -11.28 8.87 6.44
CA GLN A 149 -11.50 7.44 6.61
C GLN A 149 -13.00 7.11 6.73
N LYS A 150 -13.74 7.83 7.57
CA LYS A 150 -15.20 7.68 7.73
C LYS A 150 -15.98 7.92 6.42
N SER A 151 -15.52 8.84 5.54
CA SER A 151 -16.15 9.04 4.23
C SER A 151 -15.93 7.85 3.29
N ILE A 152 -14.77 7.24 3.37
CA ILE A 152 -14.43 6.07 2.56
C ILE A 152 -15.12 4.81 3.11
N GLU A 153 -15.23 4.67 4.42
CA GLU A 153 -16.03 3.61 5.06
C GLU A 153 -17.49 3.65 4.58
N LYS A 154 -18.09 4.84 4.58
CA LYS A 154 -19.44 5.05 4.05
C LYS A 154 -19.55 4.70 2.57
N TYR A 155 -18.57 5.10 1.78
CA TYR A 155 -18.51 4.76 0.34
C TYR A 155 -18.41 3.25 0.10
N MET A 156 -17.69 2.54 0.96
CA MET A 156 -17.55 1.09 0.92
C MET A 156 -18.73 0.34 1.58
N GLY A 157 -19.62 1.06 2.27
CA GLY A 157 -20.78 0.49 2.96
C GLY A 157 -20.44 -0.29 4.23
N ILE A 158 -19.31 0.03 4.87
CA ILE A 158 -18.84 -0.63 6.10
C ILE A 158 -18.91 0.27 7.34
N ASP A 159 -19.41 1.49 7.21
CA ASP A 159 -19.56 2.46 8.30
C ASP A 159 -20.43 1.94 9.45
N HIS A 160 -21.41 1.06 9.15
CA HIS A 160 -22.26 0.41 10.15
C HIS A 160 -21.54 -0.62 11.05
N LEU A 161 -20.27 -0.93 10.76
CA LEU A 161 -19.45 -1.86 11.54
C LEU A 161 -18.59 -1.14 12.61
N ARG A 162 -18.77 0.18 12.75
CA ARG A 162 -18.18 0.97 13.82
C ARG A 162 -19.08 0.97 15.05
N ASP A 163 -18.47 0.80 16.21
CA ASP A 163 -19.12 0.90 17.51
C ASP A 163 -18.80 2.24 18.21
N ASP A 164 -17.75 2.97 17.75
CA ASP A 164 -17.38 4.27 18.30
C ASP A 164 -18.25 5.40 17.75
N GLU A 165 -18.60 6.35 18.64
CA GLU A 165 -19.37 7.56 18.30
C GLU A 165 -18.54 8.85 18.39
N ILE A 166 -17.26 8.77 18.80
CA ILE A 166 -16.42 9.93 19.03
C ILE A 166 -15.57 10.28 17.80
N SER A 167 -14.98 11.47 17.84
CA SER A 167 -13.98 11.94 16.87
C SER A 167 -12.60 12.04 17.52
N GLY A 168 -11.52 12.09 16.73
CA GLY A 168 -10.16 12.29 17.26
C GLY A 168 -10.00 13.58 18.09
N GLY A 169 -10.78 14.65 17.79
CA GLY A 169 -10.80 15.86 18.63
C GLY A 169 -11.45 15.65 19.99
N GLU A 170 -12.46 14.80 20.07
CA GLU A 170 -13.10 14.42 21.34
C GLU A 170 -12.19 13.48 22.13
N SER A 171 -11.42 12.60 21.48
CA SER A 171 -10.41 11.75 22.12
C SER A 171 -9.41 12.56 22.95
N VAL A 172 -8.93 13.71 22.41
CA VAL A 172 -8.05 14.65 23.15
C VAL A 172 -8.71 15.17 24.44
N THR A 173 -9.98 15.57 24.35
CA THR A 173 -10.72 16.08 25.51
C THR A 173 -10.93 15.00 26.55
N LEU A 174 -11.33 13.80 26.12
CA LEU A 174 -11.57 12.65 26.99
C LEU A 174 -10.28 12.23 27.72
N PHE A 175 -9.12 12.26 27.04
CA PHE A 175 -7.84 11.94 27.69
C PHE A 175 -7.45 12.99 28.74
N GLY A 176 -7.68 14.28 28.47
CA GLY A 176 -7.49 15.33 29.46
C GLY A 176 -8.35 15.11 30.70
N GLU A 177 -9.64 14.72 30.54
CA GLU A 177 -10.50 14.34 31.65
C GLU A 177 -10.04 13.06 32.35
N TYR A 178 -9.57 12.06 31.60
CA TYR A 178 -9.02 10.81 32.10
C TYR A 178 -7.87 11.05 33.09
N LEU A 179 -6.92 11.90 32.71
CA LEU A 179 -5.77 12.24 33.57
C LEU A 179 -6.18 12.98 34.86
N ASN A 180 -7.13 13.90 34.75
CA ASN A 180 -7.58 14.72 35.87
C ASN A 180 -8.62 14.04 36.78
N SER A 181 -9.18 12.90 36.36
CA SER A 181 -10.17 12.20 37.15
C SER A 181 -9.55 11.46 38.33
N THR A 182 -10.09 11.69 39.52
CA THR A 182 -9.81 10.92 40.74
C THR A 182 -10.82 9.77 40.95
N ASP A 183 -11.92 9.79 40.19
CA ASP A 183 -12.95 8.75 40.21
C ASP A 183 -12.52 7.59 39.29
N ILE A 184 -12.25 6.43 39.90
CA ILE A 184 -11.81 5.22 39.21
C ILE A 184 -12.82 4.75 38.18
N SER A 185 -14.13 4.83 38.49
CA SER A 185 -15.18 4.41 37.57
C SER A 185 -15.26 5.31 36.36
N LYS A 186 -15.22 6.63 36.56
CA LYS A 186 -15.19 7.62 35.49
C LYS A 186 -13.90 7.44 34.62
N LYS A 187 -12.76 7.25 35.28
CA LYS A 187 -11.48 7.03 34.56
C LYS A 187 -11.55 5.79 33.68
N LYS A 188 -12.11 4.69 34.16
CA LYS A 188 -12.29 3.46 33.39
C LYS A 188 -13.24 3.66 32.19
N GLU A 189 -14.30 4.41 32.37
CA GLU A 189 -15.26 4.74 31.30
C GLU A 189 -14.60 5.58 30.21
N LEU A 190 -13.92 6.66 30.58
CA LEU A 190 -13.21 7.52 29.64
C LEU A 190 -12.13 6.76 28.85
N GLY A 191 -11.33 5.93 29.52
CA GLY A 191 -10.34 5.07 28.88
C GLY A 191 -10.98 4.12 27.86
N ARG A 192 -12.15 3.55 28.18
CA ARG A 192 -12.88 2.66 27.27
C ARG A 192 -13.30 3.36 25.98
N TYR A 193 -13.77 4.61 26.03
CA TYR A 193 -14.14 5.35 24.83
C TYR A 193 -12.94 5.64 23.94
N ILE A 194 -11.80 6.05 24.51
CA ILE A 194 -10.56 6.32 23.78
C ILE A 194 -10.03 5.05 23.11
N LEU A 195 -10.00 3.95 23.86
CA LEU A 195 -9.54 2.65 23.36
C LEU A 195 -10.44 2.13 22.23
N LEU A 196 -11.78 2.26 22.39
CA LEU A 196 -12.73 1.83 21.37
C LEU A 196 -12.60 2.63 20.08
N HIS A 197 -12.39 3.96 20.17
CA HIS A 197 -12.20 4.80 19.00
C HIS A 197 -11.01 4.33 18.15
N ASN A 198 -9.83 4.23 18.76
CA ASN A 198 -8.63 3.78 18.07
C ASN A 198 -8.72 2.31 17.61
N HIS A 199 -9.40 1.44 18.40
CA HIS A 199 -9.69 0.07 17.96
C HIS A 199 -10.47 0.06 16.65
N ASP A 200 -11.55 0.84 16.58
CA ASP A 200 -12.40 0.88 15.40
C ASP A 200 -11.69 1.51 14.20
N ASP A 201 -10.83 2.51 14.41
CA ASP A 201 -10.03 3.10 13.33
C ASP A 201 -9.11 2.05 12.69
N VAL A 202 -8.43 1.23 13.47
CA VAL A 202 -7.57 0.15 12.98
C VAL A 202 -8.37 -0.97 12.31
N MET A 203 -9.47 -1.42 12.94
CA MET A 203 -10.31 -2.50 12.39
C MET A 203 -10.97 -2.08 11.07
N GLN A 204 -11.47 -0.84 10.99
CA GLN A 204 -12.06 -0.31 9.77
C GLN A 204 -11.01 -0.09 8.68
N LEU A 205 -9.80 0.35 9.04
CA LEU A 205 -8.72 0.48 8.09
C LEU A 205 -8.38 -0.87 7.42
N TYR A 206 -8.35 -1.96 8.18
CA TYR A 206 -8.23 -3.30 7.62
C TYR A 206 -9.38 -3.65 6.67
N ARG A 207 -10.62 -3.37 7.08
CA ARG A 207 -11.82 -3.62 6.27
C ARG A 207 -11.87 -2.77 5.00
N LEU A 208 -11.12 -1.66 4.96
CA LEU A 208 -10.97 -0.82 3.76
C LEU A 208 -10.01 -1.38 2.70
N LEU A 209 -9.17 -2.37 3.01
CA LEU A 209 -8.22 -2.95 2.03
C LEU A 209 -8.85 -3.32 0.66
N PRO A 210 -10.08 -3.85 0.58
CA PRO A 210 -10.72 -4.15 -0.69
C PRO A 210 -10.86 -2.96 -1.65
N ILE A 211 -10.73 -1.70 -1.17
CA ILE A 211 -10.75 -0.49 -2.00
C ILE A 211 -9.61 -0.47 -3.03
N ILE A 212 -8.53 -1.18 -2.78
CA ILE A 212 -7.42 -1.36 -3.71
C ILE A 212 -7.90 -1.83 -5.07
N ARG A 213 -8.97 -2.66 -5.11
CA ARG A 213 -9.59 -3.14 -6.37
C ARG A 213 -10.22 -2.03 -7.21
N GLN A 214 -10.47 -0.87 -6.60
CA GLN A 214 -11.09 0.29 -7.24
C GLN A 214 -10.05 1.39 -7.56
N THR A 215 -8.77 1.11 -7.37
CA THR A 215 -7.66 2.02 -7.59
C THR A 215 -6.73 1.48 -8.66
N ASP A 216 -5.94 2.36 -9.28
CA ASP A 216 -4.75 1.95 -10.02
C ASP A 216 -3.60 1.68 -9.04
N PHE A 217 -3.67 0.51 -8.40
CA PHE A 217 -2.74 0.14 -7.34
C PHE A 217 -1.30 0.01 -7.84
N HIS A 218 -1.09 -0.39 -9.09
CA HIS A 218 0.23 -0.41 -9.71
C HIS A 218 0.88 0.96 -9.71
N LYS A 219 0.13 2.01 -10.02
CA LYS A 219 0.62 3.38 -10.00
C LYS A 219 1.01 3.86 -8.61
N ALA A 220 0.25 3.42 -7.59
CA ALA A 220 0.53 3.77 -6.21
C ALA A 220 1.78 3.07 -5.66
N THR A 221 1.99 1.80 -6.02
CA THR A 221 3.08 0.95 -5.52
C THR A 221 4.33 0.99 -6.40
N PHE A 222 4.32 1.73 -7.49
CA PHE A 222 5.36 1.75 -8.50
C PHE A 222 6.77 2.02 -7.96
N LYS A 223 6.89 2.73 -6.84
CA LYS A 223 8.19 3.00 -6.20
C LYS A 223 8.83 1.79 -5.52
N LEU A 224 8.06 0.73 -5.25
CA LEU A 224 8.59 -0.54 -4.72
C LEU A 224 9.27 -1.39 -5.79
N GLY A 225 8.99 -1.06 -7.03
CA GLY A 225 9.26 -1.96 -8.12
C GLY A 225 8.17 -3.02 -8.29
N PHE A 226 7.99 -3.43 -9.51
CA PHE A 226 7.02 -4.42 -9.93
C PHE A 226 7.78 -5.69 -10.31
N PRO A 227 7.65 -6.79 -9.55
CA PRO A 227 8.35 -8.02 -9.87
C PRO A 227 7.78 -8.64 -11.15
N VAL A 228 8.68 -9.06 -12.02
CA VAL A 228 8.37 -9.80 -13.25
C VAL A 228 9.26 -11.02 -13.28
N ASP A 229 8.64 -12.18 -13.26
CA ASP A 229 9.36 -13.44 -13.33
C ASP A 229 10.05 -13.60 -14.68
N GLY A 230 11.29 -14.03 -14.65
CA GLY A 230 12.05 -14.34 -15.85
C GLY A 230 11.45 -15.54 -16.59
N ILE A 231 11.55 -15.52 -17.93
CA ILE A 231 11.09 -16.61 -18.79
C ILE A 231 12.25 -17.08 -19.67
N GLY A 232 12.62 -18.32 -19.56
CA GLY A 232 13.69 -18.91 -20.34
C GLY A 232 15.07 -18.36 -19.92
N LEU A 233 15.71 -17.59 -20.77
CA LEU A 233 17.01 -16.97 -20.50
C LEU A 233 16.93 -15.59 -19.84
N TRP A 234 15.73 -15.07 -19.67
CA TRP A 234 15.50 -13.76 -19.02
C TRP A 234 15.58 -13.92 -17.51
N PRO A 235 16.35 -13.06 -16.82
CA PRO A 235 16.37 -13.05 -15.36
C PRO A 235 15.06 -12.48 -14.80
N ASP A 236 14.83 -12.75 -13.53
CA ASP A 236 13.77 -12.07 -12.77
C ASP A 236 14.10 -10.56 -12.71
N LEU A 237 13.10 -9.75 -12.98
CA LEU A 237 13.23 -8.31 -13.06
C LEU A 237 12.35 -7.63 -12.00
N THR A 238 12.83 -6.51 -11.48
CA THR A 238 12.02 -5.57 -10.72
C THR A 238 11.87 -4.29 -11.52
N VAL A 239 10.68 -4.03 -12.04
CA VAL A 239 10.38 -2.83 -12.83
C VAL A 239 10.14 -1.65 -11.90
N ASN A 240 10.97 -0.63 -11.97
CA ASN A 240 10.90 0.56 -11.11
C ASN A 240 10.28 1.77 -11.82
N SER A 241 10.24 1.77 -13.15
CA SER A 241 9.67 2.87 -13.93
C SER A 241 9.13 2.38 -15.26
N ILE A 242 7.96 2.90 -15.63
CA ILE A 242 7.40 2.82 -16.97
C ILE A 242 7.14 4.25 -17.45
N LYS A 243 7.70 4.61 -18.57
CA LYS A 243 7.47 5.91 -19.20
C LYS A 243 6.84 5.69 -20.56
N ILE A 244 5.76 6.39 -20.82
CA ILE A 244 5.09 6.38 -22.12
C ILE A 244 5.27 7.75 -22.72
N GLY A 245 6.11 7.81 -23.74
CA GLY A 245 6.32 8.99 -24.55
C GLY A 245 5.42 9.02 -25.78
N LYS A 246 5.61 10.03 -26.62
CA LYS A 246 4.88 10.14 -27.89
C LYS A 246 5.26 9.02 -28.86
N ASP A 247 6.53 8.69 -28.90
CA ASP A 247 7.11 7.80 -29.90
C ASP A 247 7.79 6.56 -29.27
N SER A 248 7.80 6.45 -27.93
CA SER A 248 8.46 5.35 -27.23
C SER A 248 7.78 4.98 -25.91
N PHE A 249 7.86 3.71 -25.59
CA PHE A 249 7.53 3.12 -24.31
C PHE A 249 8.82 2.61 -23.67
N GLU A 250 9.15 3.07 -22.47
CA GLU A 250 10.37 2.71 -21.74
C GLU A 250 10.01 2.02 -20.44
N VAL A 251 10.60 0.87 -20.21
CA VAL A 251 10.54 0.13 -18.94
C VAL A 251 11.94 0.08 -18.36
N SER A 252 12.11 0.49 -17.12
CA SER A 252 13.39 0.42 -16.44
C SER A 252 13.27 -0.10 -15.01
N GLY A 253 14.35 -0.69 -14.52
CA GLY A 253 14.37 -1.30 -13.20
C GLY A 253 15.69 -1.98 -12.89
N THR A 254 15.62 -3.00 -12.02
CA THR A 254 16.78 -3.78 -11.59
C THR A 254 16.56 -5.27 -11.82
N VAL A 255 17.64 -5.99 -12.05
CA VAL A 255 17.66 -7.46 -12.08
C VAL A 255 17.64 -7.96 -10.64
N SER A 256 16.74 -8.88 -10.31
CA SER A 256 16.67 -9.45 -8.98
C SER A 256 17.93 -10.29 -8.68
N GLU A 257 18.46 -10.19 -7.46
CA GLU A 257 19.77 -10.77 -7.04
C GLU A 257 19.88 -12.29 -7.18
N HIS A 258 18.77 -12.99 -7.45
CA HIS A 258 18.77 -14.45 -7.62
C HIS A 258 19.31 -14.91 -8.97
N SER A 259 19.59 -14.00 -9.91
CA SER A 259 20.24 -14.35 -11.16
C SER A 259 21.76 -14.18 -11.04
N ASN A 260 22.48 -15.27 -10.78
CA ASN A 260 23.95 -15.33 -10.75
C ASN A 260 24.62 -15.07 -12.12
N GLN A 261 23.99 -14.29 -13.01
CA GLN A 261 24.53 -14.02 -14.33
C GLN A 261 24.62 -12.51 -14.59
N THR A 262 25.66 -11.88 -14.08
CA THR A 262 26.17 -10.60 -14.56
C THR A 262 26.76 -10.78 -15.98
N LYS A 263 25.96 -10.97 -16.98
CA LYS A 263 26.35 -10.82 -18.38
C LYS A 263 25.60 -9.65 -18.97
N LYS A 264 26.33 -8.66 -19.51
CA LYS A 264 25.76 -7.69 -20.45
C LYS A 264 25.15 -8.48 -21.60
N ILE A 265 23.84 -8.62 -21.59
CA ILE A 265 23.12 -9.29 -22.67
C ILE A 265 22.47 -8.18 -23.49
N TYR A 266 23.10 -7.83 -24.60
CA TYR A 266 22.48 -6.98 -25.59
C TYR A 266 21.62 -7.86 -26.49
N TYR A 267 20.30 -7.71 -26.39
CA TYR A 267 19.39 -8.25 -27.37
C TYR A 267 18.93 -7.11 -28.27
N SER A 268 19.53 -6.96 -29.43
CA SER A 268 18.90 -6.20 -30.49
C SER A 268 18.10 -7.17 -31.34
N PHE A 269 16.81 -7.07 -31.35
CA PHE A 269 15.99 -7.66 -32.39
C PHE A 269 15.80 -6.58 -33.44
N GLU A 270 16.69 -6.54 -34.44
CA GLU A 270 16.46 -5.82 -35.67
C GLU A 270 15.32 -6.51 -36.42
N THR A 271 14.12 -6.01 -36.22
CA THR A 271 13.06 -6.17 -37.24
C THR A 271 12.90 -4.82 -37.88
N ASP A 272 12.86 -4.82 -39.20
CA ASP A 272 12.98 -3.63 -40.08
C ASP A 272 11.94 -2.51 -39.82
N GLU A 273 11.06 -2.59 -38.87
CA GLU A 273 9.93 -1.67 -38.70
C GLU A 273 9.77 -1.00 -37.34
N GLN A 274 10.38 -1.49 -36.24
CA GLN A 274 10.36 -0.77 -34.94
C GLN A 274 11.53 -1.21 -34.04
N PRO A 275 12.40 -0.30 -33.58
CA PRO A 275 13.53 -0.65 -32.76
C PRO A 275 13.06 -1.05 -31.35
N PHE A 276 13.42 -2.26 -30.99
CA PHE A 276 13.44 -2.72 -29.60
C PHE A 276 14.88 -2.58 -29.11
N GLU A 277 15.09 -1.75 -28.11
CA GLU A 277 16.38 -1.59 -27.46
C GLU A 277 16.31 -2.13 -26.04
N SER A 278 17.24 -2.98 -25.65
CA SER A 278 17.40 -3.38 -24.25
C SER A 278 18.84 -3.24 -23.82
N SER A 279 19.05 -2.63 -22.67
CA SER A 279 20.36 -2.56 -22.01
C SER A 279 20.26 -3.12 -20.60
N PHE A 280 21.28 -3.89 -20.20
CA PHE A 280 21.48 -4.39 -18.86
C PHE A 280 22.88 -3.96 -18.43
N ASP A 281 22.94 -3.17 -17.35
CA ASP A 281 24.19 -2.62 -16.86
C ASP A 281 24.81 -3.49 -15.76
N SER A 282 26.11 -3.29 -15.51
CA SER A 282 26.86 -4.08 -14.52
C SER A 282 26.45 -3.85 -13.07
N ASP A 283 25.70 -2.80 -12.79
CA ASP A 283 25.09 -2.50 -11.47
C ASP A 283 23.74 -3.19 -11.28
N GLY A 284 23.33 -4.04 -12.24
CA GLY A 284 22.04 -4.72 -12.22
C GLY A 284 20.89 -3.88 -12.74
N SER A 285 21.10 -2.63 -13.18
CA SER A 285 20.04 -1.86 -13.80
C SER A 285 19.73 -2.30 -15.21
N PHE A 286 18.47 -2.11 -15.63
CA PHE A 286 18.08 -2.37 -17.02
C PHE A 286 17.16 -1.27 -17.56
N VAL A 287 17.20 -1.12 -18.88
CA VAL A 287 16.26 -0.28 -19.64
C VAL A 287 15.82 -1.05 -20.88
N ILE A 288 14.51 -1.11 -21.09
CA ILE A 288 13.88 -1.70 -22.29
C ILE A 288 13.04 -0.63 -22.95
N LYS A 289 13.26 -0.39 -24.24
CA LYS A 289 12.52 0.61 -25.02
C LYS A 289 11.82 -0.04 -26.21
N TYR A 290 10.57 0.35 -26.41
CA TYR A 290 9.78 -0.01 -27.57
C TYR A 290 9.35 1.26 -28.31
N GLY A 291 9.37 1.21 -29.65
CA GLY A 291 8.71 2.22 -30.46
C GLY A 291 7.19 2.20 -30.25
N CYS A 292 6.58 3.37 -30.16
CA CYS A 292 5.15 3.54 -30.08
C CYS A 292 4.63 4.28 -31.31
N GLU A 293 3.40 3.96 -31.71
CA GLU A 293 2.67 4.70 -32.73
C GLU A 293 1.56 5.51 -32.09
N THR A 294 1.26 6.66 -32.66
CA THR A 294 0.13 7.49 -32.25
C THR A 294 -0.90 7.59 -33.37
N LEU A 295 -2.12 7.15 -33.11
CA LEU A 295 -3.22 7.25 -34.04
C LEU A 295 -4.44 7.86 -33.34
N LYS A 296 -4.97 8.94 -33.89
CA LYS A 296 -6.17 9.64 -33.37
C LYS A 296 -6.09 9.96 -31.86
N GLY A 297 -4.92 10.40 -31.37
CA GLY A 297 -4.74 10.78 -29.97
C GLY A 297 -4.51 9.61 -28.99
N SER A 298 -4.43 8.38 -29.49
CA SER A 298 -4.07 7.21 -28.70
C SER A 298 -2.68 6.73 -29.07
N THR A 299 -1.84 6.45 -28.08
CA THR A 299 -0.52 5.83 -28.25
C THR A 299 -0.66 4.32 -28.09
N PHE A 300 -0.04 3.53 -28.95
CA PHE A 300 -0.10 2.08 -28.91
C PHE A 300 1.23 1.44 -29.30
N ILE A 301 1.43 0.21 -28.83
CA ILE A 301 2.54 -0.65 -29.22
C ILE A 301 1.97 -1.75 -30.11
N ASP A 302 2.48 -1.90 -31.31
CA ASP A 302 2.14 -3.04 -32.15
C ASP A 302 2.90 -4.28 -31.65
N LEU A 303 2.15 -5.25 -31.14
CA LEU A 303 2.66 -6.53 -30.66
C LEU A 303 2.43 -7.66 -31.69
N SER A 304 1.88 -7.35 -32.87
CA SER A 304 1.77 -8.33 -33.95
C SER A 304 3.15 -8.84 -34.30
N ASN A 305 3.37 -10.09 -34.39
CA ASN A 305 4.66 -10.75 -34.63
C ASN A 305 5.64 -10.80 -33.43
N LYS A 306 5.31 -10.25 -32.25
CA LYS A 306 6.16 -10.25 -31.06
C LYS A 306 5.71 -11.20 -29.95
N LEU A 307 4.44 -11.60 -29.96
CA LEU A 307 3.87 -12.50 -28.96
C LEU A 307 3.29 -13.74 -29.65
N SER A 308 3.47 -14.91 -29.02
CA SER A 308 2.82 -16.13 -29.45
C SER A 308 1.30 -16.03 -29.24
N ASP A 309 0.55 -16.85 -29.97
CA ASP A 309 -0.92 -16.89 -29.83
C ASP A 309 -1.37 -17.23 -28.42
N GLU A 310 -0.67 -18.15 -27.73
CA GLU A 310 -0.92 -18.50 -26.33
C GLU A 310 -0.75 -17.31 -25.37
N LYS A 311 0.30 -16.50 -25.56
CA LYS A 311 0.53 -15.30 -24.72
C LYS A 311 -0.52 -14.26 -24.96
N ILE A 312 -1.04 -14.16 -26.14
CA ILE A 312 -2.09 -13.20 -26.49
C ILE A 312 -3.44 -13.67 -25.97
N GLU A 313 -3.72 -14.95 -26.01
CA GLU A 313 -4.89 -15.54 -25.38
C GLU A 313 -4.84 -15.32 -23.87
N PHE A 314 -3.70 -15.58 -23.24
CA PHE A 314 -3.49 -15.24 -21.81
C PHE A 314 -3.74 -13.77 -21.50
N LEU A 315 -3.17 -12.84 -22.28
CA LEU A 315 -3.40 -11.41 -22.10
C LEU A 315 -4.88 -11.02 -22.29
N SER A 316 -5.63 -11.75 -23.14
CA SER A 316 -7.05 -11.51 -23.34
C SER A 316 -7.92 -11.98 -22.17
N THR A 317 -7.43 -12.96 -21.38
CA THR A 317 -8.10 -13.44 -20.17
C THR A 317 -7.87 -12.54 -18.96
N LEU A 318 -6.83 -11.68 -19.00
CA LEU A 318 -6.66 -10.67 -17.98
C LEU A 318 -7.83 -9.69 -18.08
N GLU A 319 -8.72 -9.71 -17.08
CA GLU A 319 -9.73 -8.67 -16.92
C GLU A 319 -9.04 -7.34 -16.62
N LEU A 320 -8.47 -6.73 -17.64
CA LEU A 320 -8.04 -5.36 -17.59
C LEU A 320 -9.34 -4.54 -17.48
N LYS A 321 -9.63 -4.06 -16.25
CA LYS A 321 -10.81 -3.25 -15.99
C LYS A 321 -10.92 -2.19 -17.07
N LYS A 322 -12.09 -2.06 -17.70
CA LYS A 322 -12.48 -0.91 -18.49
C LYS A 322 -12.42 0.31 -17.59
N GLY A 323 -11.32 0.96 -17.55
CA GLY A 323 -11.14 2.11 -16.70
C GLY A 323 -9.73 2.61 -16.85
N LYS A 324 -9.57 3.47 -17.75
CA LYS A 324 -8.74 4.64 -17.73
C LYS A 324 -7.27 4.54 -18.14
N GLU A 325 -6.56 3.43 -18.07
CA GLU A 325 -5.12 3.52 -18.36
C GLU A 325 -4.59 2.55 -19.40
N TYR A 326 -5.08 1.31 -19.46
CA TYR A 326 -4.64 0.36 -20.50
C TYR A 326 -5.79 -0.51 -20.96
N SER A 327 -5.98 -0.63 -22.24
CA SER A 327 -6.84 -1.66 -22.80
C SER A 327 -6.07 -2.49 -23.81
N ILE A 328 -6.17 -3.81 -23.71
CA ILE A 328 -5.74 -4.70 -24.80
C ILE A 328 -6.93 -4.81 -25.74
N ASN A 329 -6.86 -4.13 -26.87
CA ASN A 329 -7.83 -4.26 -27.94
C ASN A 329 -7.31 -5.30 -28.93
N ILE A 330 -7.85 -6.51 -28.86
CA ILE A 330 -7.66 -7.52 -29.89
C ILE A 330 -8.69 -7.22 -30.98
N LYS A 331 -8.39 -6.30 -31.88
CA LYS A 331 -9.13 -6.19 -33.11
C LYS A 331 -8.38 -6.96 -34.18
N PRO A 332 -9.01 -7.93 -34.86
CA PRO A 332 -8.43 -8.53 -36.04
C PRO A 332 -8.35 -7.43 -37.13
N ARG A 333 -7.21 -6.80 -37.18
CA ARG A 333 -6.80 -6.02 -38.35
C ARG A 333 -5.73 -6.87 -39.00
N GLN A 334 -6.13 -7.76 -39.92
CA GLN A 334 -5.17 -8.50 -40.73
C GLN A 334 -3.91 -8.96 -39.96
N ASN A 335 -4.14 -9.68 -38.82
CA ASN A 335 -3.12 -10.20 -37.92
C ASN A 335 -2.37 -9.21 -37.00
N ALA A 336 -2.76 -7.95 -36.89
CA ALA A 336 -2.15 -7.00 -35.94
C ALA A 336 -2.87 -7.03 -34.59
N ARG A 337 -2.13 -7.17 -33.48
CA ARG A 337 -2.59 -7.15 -32.10
C ARG A 337 -1.95 -5.97 -31.38
N THR A 338 -2.76 -5.11 -30.81
CA THR A 338 -2.35 -3.80 -30.35
C THR A 338 -2.64 -3.63 -28.85
N LEU A 339 -1.65 -3.25 -28.08
CA LEU A 339 -1.82 -2.72 -26.74
C LEU A 339 -2.06 -1.22 -26.84
N THR A 340 -3.19 -0.75 -26.34
CA THR A 340 -3.51 0.68 -26.38
C THR A 340 -3.62 1.26 -24.99
N GLN A 341 -3.04 2.43 -24.80
CA GLN A 341 -3.32 3.27 -23.66
C GLN A 341 -4.56 4.12 -23.97
N ASN A 342 -5.56 4.06 -23.12
CA ASN A 342 -6.66 5.02 -23.18
C ASN A 342 -6.17 6.32 -22.51
N GLY A 343 -5.65 7.25 -23.31
CA GLY A 343 -5.32 8.59 -22.86
C GLY A 343 -6.58 9.38 -22.51
N TYR A 344 -6.53 10.14 -21.44
CA TYR A 344 -7.44 11.23 -21.09
C TYR A 344 -6.82 12.53 -21.55
#